data_035608b9c3aeaaf67662cffdf460c1c9
#
_entry.id   035608b9c3aeaaf67662cffdf460c1c9
#
_cell.length_a   1.000
_cell.length_b   1.000
_cell.length_c   1.000
_cell.angle_alpha   90.00
_cell.angle_beta   90.00
_cell.angle_gamma   90.00
#
_symmetry.space_group_name_H-M   'P 1'
#
loop_
_entity.id
_entity.type
_entity.pdbx_description
1 polymer ?
#
loop_
_entity_poly.entity_id
_entity_poly.type
_entity_poly.pdbx_seq_one_letter_code
_entity_poly.pdbx_strand_id
1 'polypeptide(L)'
;METIKRILQDKITNRIAPGKAVLIFGARRVGKTVMMRKIVDTYPGRTMMLNGEDYDTLALLEKRTVANYRHLLTGIDLLAIDEAQNIPQIGNILKLIVDEIPGISVLASGSSSFDLLNKTGEPLVGRGTQFLLTPFSQQEIAQTETALQTRQNLESRLIYGSYPEVVTMDNF
;
A
#
# COMPACT_ATOMS: atom_id res chain seq x y z
N MET A 1 13.65 8.92 -14.98
CA MET A 1 13.98 7.63 -14.32
C MET A 1 12.91 6.61 -14.68
N GLU A 2 13.27 5.53 -15.36
CA GLU A 2 12.35 4.40 -15.56
C GLU A 2 12.07 3.73 -14.22
N THR A 3 10.81 3.69 -13.86
CA THR A 3 10.40 3.09 -12.59
C THR A 3 10.23 1.59 -12.80
N ILE A 4 11.03 0.79 -12.13
CA ILE A 4 10.91 -0.68 -12.14
C ILE A 4 9.50 -1.08 -11.72
N LYS A 5 8.80 -1.86 -12.55
CA LYS A 5 7.44 -2.33 -12.24
C LYS A 5 7.51 -3.43 -11.17
N ARG A 6 6.72 -3.30 -10.12
CA ARG A 6 6.62 -4.33 -9.08
C ARG A 6 5.75 -5.49 -9.54
N ILE A 7 6.23 -6.70 -9.38
CA ILE A 7 5.49 -7.93 -9.72
C ILE A 7 4.18 -8.02 -8.91
N LEU A 8 4.21 -7.55 -7.66
CA LEU A 8 3.03 -7.56 -6.80
C LEU A 8 1.95 -6.56 -7.24
N GLN A 9 2.28 -5.52 -8.02
CA GLN A 9 1.32 -4.48 -8.38
C GLN A 9 0.08 -5.05 -9.07
N ASP A 10 0.24 -5.88 -10.09
CA ASP A 10 -0.88 -6.48 -10.81
C ASP A 10 -1.71 -7.42 -9.92
N LYS A 11 -1.04 -8.18 -9.04
CA LYS A 11 -1.71 -9.06 -8.07
C LYS A 11 -2.56 -8.27 -7.08
N ILE A 12 -2.04 -7.13 -6.60
CA ILE A 12 -2.74 -6.23 -5.70
C ILE A 12 -3.94 -5.60 -6.41
N THR A 13 -3.74 -5.03 -7.60
CA THR A 13 -4.79 -4.39 -8.39
C THR A 13 -5.95 -5.36 -8.65
N ASN A 14 -5.67 -6.61 -8.99
CA ASN A 14 -6.68 -7.64 -9.23
C ASN A 14 -7.46 -8.08 -7.96
N ARG A 15 -7.00 -7.68 -6.77
CA ARG A 15 -7.68 -7.98 -5.50
C ARG A 15 -8.50 -6.81 -4.97
N ILE A 16 -8.34 -5.62 -5.55
CA ILE A 16 -9.16 -4.46 -5.21
C ILE A 16 -10.59 -4.72 -5.71
N ALA A 17 -11.53 -4.77 -4.80
CA ALA A 17 -12.93 -5.02 -5.10
C ALA A 17 -13.83 -4.34 -4.07
N PRO A 18 -15.05 -3.95 -4.43
CA PRO A 18 -16.04 -3.39 -3.50
C PRO A 18 -16.27 -4.29 -2.28
N GLY A 19 -16.35 -3.67 -1.11
CA GLY A 19 -16.52 -4.37 0.16
C GLY A 19 -15.29 -5.15 0.62
N LYS A 20 -14.10 -4.86 0.06
CA LYS A 20 -12.85 -5.50 0.43
C LYS A 20 -11.76 -4.49 0.76
N ALA A 21 -10.87 -4.88 1.66
CA ALA A 21 -9.66 -4.16 1.99
C ALA A 21 -8.43 -4.92 1.50
N VAL A 22 -7.53 -4.24 0.81
CA VAL A 22 -6.21 -4.77 0.45
C VAL A 22 -5.17 -4.06 1.31
N LEU A 23 -4.35 -4.83 2.01
CA LEU A 23 -3.33 -4.32 2.93
C LEU A 23 -1.94 -4.63 2.38
N ILE A 24 -1.10 -3.59 2.28
CA ILE A 24 0.28 -3.71 1.81
C ILE A 24 1.22 -3.46 2.98
N PHE A 25 1.94 -4.49 3.36
CA PHE A 25 2.96 -4.41 4.40
C PHE A 25 4.36 -4.43 3.79
N GLY A 26 5.33 -3.96 4.54
CA GLY A 26 6.73 -4.04 4.14
C GLY A 26 7.58 -3.04 4.91
N ALA A 27 8.88 -3.28 4.92
CA ALA A 27 9.83 -2.39 5.58
C ALA A 27 9.70 -0.94 5.06
N ARG A 28 10.25 0.01 5.81
CA ARG A 28 10.38 1.39 5.32
C ARG A 28 11.23 1.40 4.05
N ARG A 29 10.95 2.34 3.13
CA ARG A 29 11.70 2.56 1.87
C ARG A 29 11.66 1.43 0.83
N VAL A 30 10.80 0.41 1.00
CA VAL A 30 10.62 -0.64 -0.03
C VAL A 30 9.75 -0.20 -1.23
N GLY A 31 9.19 1.03 -1.19
CA GLY A 31 8.42 1.60 -2.29
C GLY A 31 6.90 1.40 -2.20
N LYS A 32 6.32 1.20 -0.99
CA LYS A 32 4.87 1.06 -0.78
C LYS A 32 4.09 2.26 -1.33
N THR A 33 4.45 3.46 -0.92
CA THR A 33 3.83 4.73 -1.36
C THR A 33 3.86 4.89 -2.88
N VAL A 34 5.02 4.61 -3.51
CA VAL A 34 5.17 4.70 -4.96
C VAL A 34 4.25 3.73 -5.68
N MET A 35 4.19 2.49 -5.20
CA MET A 35 3.31 1.47 -5.78
C MET A 35 1.83 1.82 -5.58
N MET A 36 1.44 2.30 -4.39
CA MET A 36 0.07 2.74 -4.13
C MET A 36 -0.34 3.88 -5.05
N ARG A 37 0.49 4.91 -5.22
CA ARG A 37 0.20 6.02 -6.14
C ARG A 37 -0.04 5.52 -7.55
N LYS A 38 0.81 4.63 -8.07
CA LYS A 38 0.61 4.04 -9.40
C LYS A 38 -0.72 3.29 -9.52
N ILE A 39 -1.13 2.56 -8.48
CA ILE A 39 -2.42 1.87 -8.47
C ILE A 39 -3.57 2.88 -8.47
N VAL A 40 -3.49 3.91 -7.63
CA VAL A 40 -4.49 4.99 -7.53
C VAL A 40 -4.62 5.74 -8.85
N ASP A 41 -3.50 6.11 -9.48
CA ASP A 41 -3.46 6.86 -10.74
C ASP A 41 -4.05 6.06 -11.93
N THR A 42 -3.99 4.74 -11.87
CA THR A 42 -4.51 3.85 -12.94
C THR A 42 -5.86 3.23 -12.60
N TYR A 43 -6.43 3.52 -11.44
CA TYR A 43 -7.72 2.98 -11.02
C TYR A 43 -8.87 3.57 -11.85
N PRO A 44 -9.81 2.76 -12.37
CA PRO A 44 -10.83 3.23 -13.32
C PRO A 44 -11.94 4.09 -12.68
N GLY A 45 -12.03 4.12 -11.35
CA GLY A 45 -13.03 4.86 -10.58
C GLY A 45 -12.46 6.12 -9.92
N ARG A 46 -13.29 6.81 -9.13
CA ARG A 46 -12.88 7.96 -8.32
C ARG A 46 -12.09 7.48 -7.11
N THR A 47 -10.95 8.08 -6.88
CA THR A 47 -10.04 7.72 -5.81
C THR A 47 -9.90 8.83 -4.79
N MET A 48 -9.71 8.46 -3.52
CA MET A 48 -9.28 9.36 -2.45
C MET A 48 -8.04 8.75 -1.81
N MET A 49 -6.94 9.52 -1.77
CA MET A 49 -5.71 9.09 -1.11
C MET A 49 -5.46 9.94 0.13
N LEU A 50 -5.30 9.28 1.25
CA LEU A 50 -5.02 9.86 2.57
C LEU A 50 -3.66 9.38 3.07
N ASN A 51 -3.03 10.20 3.94
CA ASN A 51 -1.78 9.83 4.61
C ASN A 51 -2.00 9.78 6.12
N GLY A 52 -1.73 8.66 6.76
CA GLY A 52 -1.87 8.46 8.20
C GLY A 52 -0.90 9.29 9.06
N GLU A 53 0.11 9.94 8.47
CA GLU A 53 0.98 10.88 9.15
C GLU A 53 0.41 12.32 9.19
N ASP A 54 -0.65 12.58 8.41
CA ASP A 54 -1.26 13.90 8.31
C ASP A 54 -2.35 14.09 9.37
N TYR A 55 -2.25 15.15 10.13
CA TYR A 55 -3.23 15.52 11.18
C TYR A 55 -4.64 15.75 10.62
N ASP A 56 -4.77 16.31 9.43
CA ASP A 56 -6.08 16.52 8.79
C ASP A 56 -6.73 15.16 8.46
N THR A 57 -5.94 14.20 8.01
CA THR A 57 -6.39 12.82 7.80
C THR A 57 -6.86 12.18 9.10
N LEU A 58 -6.11 12.36 10.20
CA LEU A 58 -6.51 11.83 11.52
C LEU A 58 -7.85 12.43 11.95
N ALA A 59 -8.02 13.75 11.83
CA ALA A 59 -9.26 14.45 12.18
C ALA A 59 -10.47 13.99 11.35
N LEU A 60 -10.27 13.76 10.02
CA LEU A 60 -11.33 13.25 9.13
C LEU A 60 -11.81 11.86 9.54
N LEU A 61 -10.91 11.00 10.01
CA LEU A 61 -11.20 9.61 10.35
C LEU A 61 -11.53 9.38 11.84
N GLU A 62 -11.26 10.36 12.70
CA GLU A 62 -11.50 10.26 14.15
C GLU A 62 -12.95 9.99 14.50
N LYS A 63 -13.88 10.67 13.82
CA LYS A 63 -15.33 10.49 14.05
C LYS A 63 -15.81 9.20 13.40
N ARG A 64 -15.75 8.12 14.16
CA ARG A 64 -16.10 6.75 13.72
C ARG A 64 -17.59 6.50 13.69
N THR A 65 -18.28 7.15 12.75
CA THR A 65 -19.70 6.93 12.50
C THR A 65 -19.94 6.63 11.03
N VAL A 66 -20.92 5.79 10.74
CA VAL A 66 -21.34 5.48 9.37
C VAL A 66 -21.71 6.73 8.59
N ALA A 67 -22.43 7.66 9.25
CA ALA A 67 -22.83 8.92 8.63
C ALA A 67 -21.63 9.78 8.20
N ASN A 68 -20.59 9.86 9.05
CA ASN A 68 -19.36 10.58 8.71
C ASN A 68 -18.67 9.96 7.49
N TYR A 69 -18.50 8.64 7.48
CA TYR A 69 -17.82 7.97 6.36
C TYR A 69 -18.63 7.97 5.07
N ARG A 70 -19.96 7.88 5.15
CA ARG A 70 -20.82 8.07 3.96
C ARG A 70 -20.66 9.46 3.36
N HIS A 71 -20.62 10.50 4.19
CA HIS A 71 -20.39 11.87 3.73
C HIS A 71 -19.00 12.04 3.12
N LEU A 72 -17.96 11.58 3.82
CA LEU A 72 -16.57 11.69 3.39
C LEU A 72 -16.31 10.95 2.07
N LEU A 73 -16.89 9.77 1.91
CA LEU A 73 -16.62 8.87 0.77
C LEU A 73 -17.71 8.96 -0.32
N THR A 74 -18.53 10.01 -0.30
CA THR A 74 -19.56 10.19 -1.33
C THR A 74 -18.94 10.26 -2.72
N GLY A 75 -19.29 9.31 -3.59
CA GLY A 75 -18.79 9.25 -4.97
C GLY A 75 -17.36 8.78 -5.10
N ILE A 76 -16.75 8.20 -4.06
CA ILE A 76 -15.43 7.58 -4.08
C ILE A 76 -15.59 6.07 -4.24
N ASP A 77 -14.83 5.48 -5.15
CA ASP A 77 -14.82 4.04 -5.44
C ASP A 77 -13.63 3.34 -4.77
N LEU A 78 -12.50 4.04 -4.59
CA LEU A 78 -11.32 3.54 -3.91
C LEU A 78 -10.80 4.54 -2.88
N LEU A 79 -10.78 4.13 -1.61
CA LEU A 79 -10.07 4.81 -0.54
C LEU A 79 -8.68 4.18 -0.37
N ALA A 80 -7.64 4.97 -0.60
CA ALA A 80 -6.25 4.59 -0.36
C ALA A 80 -5.72 5.31 0.89
N ILE A 81 -5.10 4.58 1.82
CA ILE A 81 -4.52 5.14 3.05
C ILE A 81 -3.07 4.70 3.17
N ASP A 82 -2.15 5.63 3.01
CA ASP A 82 -0.72 5.37 3.23
C ASP A 82 -0.35 5.55 4.71
N GLU A 83 0.64 4.80 5.19
CA GLU A 83 1.11 4.79 6.60
C GLU A 83 -0.05 4.64 7.60
N ALA A 84 -1.00 3.77 7.28
CA ALA A 84 -2.25 3.59 8.01
C ALA A 84 -2.06 3.18 9.49
N GLN A 85 -0.92 2.59 9.87
CA GLN A 85 -0.61 2.23 11.26
C GLN A 85 -0.56 3.45 12.21
N ASN A 86 -0.41 4.67 11.68
CA ASN A 86 -0.40 5.89 12.49
C ASN A 86 -1.81 6.34 12.90
N ILE A 87 -2.85 5.79 12.27
CA ILE A 87 -4.25 6.10 12.58
C ILE A 87 -4.73 5.23 13.75
N PRO A 88 -5.18 5.83 14.85
CA PRO A 88 -5.70 5.08 16.00
C PRO A 88 -6.88 4.18 15.61
N GLN A 89 -6.81 2.90 16.01
CA GLN A 89 -7.87 1.92 15.76
C GLN A 89 -8.25 1.75 14.28
N ILE A 90 -7.28 1.90 13.39
CA ILE A 90 -7.49 1.82 11.94
C ILE A 90 -8.26 0.56 11.51
N GLY A 91 -8.04 -0.57 12.14
CA GLY A 91 -8.76 -1.79 11.80
C GLY A 91 -10.27 -1.69 11.97
N ASN A 92 -10.73 -1.06 13.04
CA ASN A 92 -12.16 -0.82 13.29
C ASN A 92 -12.73 0.18 12.28
N ILE A 93 -11.93 1.19 11.90
CA ILE A 93 -12.29 2.17 10.87
C ILE A 93 -12.45 1.46 9.52
N LEU A 94 -11.45 0.69 9.09
CA LEU A 94 -11.50 -0.03 7.83
C LEU A 94 -12.66 -1.02 7.79
N LYS A 95 -12.89 -1.76 8.88
CA LYS A 95 -14.04 -2.66 9.00
C LYS A 95 -15.35 -1.92 8.79
N LEU A 96 -15.55 -0.81 9.52
CA LEU A 96 -16.79 -0.03 9.43
C LEU A 96 -17.01 0.51 8.01
N ILE A 97 -15.96 1.00 7.35
CA ILE A 97 -16.01 1.48 5.97
C ILE A 97 -16.39 0.35 5.01
N VAL A 98 -15.71 -0.79 5.09
CA VAL A 98 -15.94 -1.94 4.18
C VAL A 98 -17.32 -2.55 4.37
N ASP A 99 -17.84 -2.60 5.61
CA ASP A 99 -19.12 -3.22 5.92
C ASP A 99 -20.32 -2.28 5.60
N GLU A 100 -20.14 -0.96 5.77
CA GLU A 100 -21.27 -0.02 5.81
C GLU A 100 -21.34 0.96 4.63
N ILE A 101 -20.25 1.09 3.85
CA ILE A 101 -20.22 1.98 2.69
C ILE A 101 -20.31 1.15 1.40
N PRO A 102 -21.47 1.09 0.76
CA PRO A 102 -21.65 0.29 -0.45
C PRO A 102 -20.74 0.75 -1.60
N GLY A 103 -20.14 -0.21 -2.28
CA GLY A 103 -19.35 0.07 -3.48
C GLY A 103 -17.90 0.49 -3.22
N ILE A 104 -17.51 0.79 -1.96
CA ILE A 104 -16.14 1.21 -1.64
C ILE A 104 -15.16 0.04 -1.67
N SER A 105 -14.00 0.27 -2.24
CA SER A 105 -12.80 -0.56 -2.11
C SER A 105 -11.79 0.15 -1.23
N VAL A 106 -10.98 -0.59 -0.47
CA VAL A 106 -9.96 0.00 0.40
C VAL A 106 -8.59 -0.57 0.06
N LEU A 107 -7.60 0.32 -0.04
CA LEU A 107 -6.18 -0.01 -0.16
C LEU A 107 -5.42 0.69 0.96
N ALA A 108 -4.76 -0.05 1.85
CA ALA A 108 -4.01 0.55 2.93
C ALA A 108 -2.58 0.04 2.97
N SER A 109 -1.62 0.89 3.32
CA SER A 109 -0.23 0.49 3.53
C SER A 109 0.19 0.68 4.99
N GLY A 110 1.19 -0.11 5.39
CA GLY A 110 1.82 0.03 6.69
C GLY A 110 3.25 -0.48 6.72
N SER A 111 4.05 0.06 7.67
CA SER A 111 5.48 -0.28 7.80
C SER A 111 5.73 -1.66 8.38
N SER A 112 4.81 -2.21 9.19
CA SER A 112 4.89 -3.57 9.69
C SER A 112 3.53 -4.26 9.64
N SER A 113 3.54 -5.53 9.25
CA SER A 113 2.35 -6.37 9.29
C SER A 113 1.83 -6.54 10.73
N PHE A 114 2.76 -6.54 11.68
CA PHE A 114 2.44 -6.79 13.08
C PHE A 114 1.65 -5.64 13.71
N ASP A 115 2.03 -4.38 13.43
CA ASP A 115 1.35 -3.22 14.01
C ASP A 115 -0.04 -3.03 13.44
N LEU A 116 -0.23 -3.23 12.14
CA LEU A 116 -1.55 -3.12 11.54
C LEU A 116 -2.45 -4.30 11.94
N LEU A 117 -1.92 -5.52 11.98
CA LEU A 117 -2.66 -6.71 12.41
C LEU A 117 -3.01 -6.67 13.90
N ASN A 118 -2.07 -6.27 14.76
CA ASN A 118 -2.33 -6.14 16.18
C ASN A 118 -3.28 -4.98 16.51
N LYS A 119 -3.23 -3.90 15.73
CA LYS A 119 -4.16 -2.78 15.86
C LYS A 119 -5.49 -3.04 15.15
N THR A 120 -5.51 -3.92 14.14
CA THR A 120 -6.74 -4.32 13.44
C THR A 120 -7.41 -5.52 14.13
N GLY A 121 -6.66 -6.33 14.89
CA GLY A 121 -7.19 -7.56 15.50
C GLY A 121 -7.88 -8.46 14.47
N GLU A 122 -9.00 -9.08 14.86
CA GLU A 122 -9.87 -9.85 13.95
C GLU A 122 -10.79 -9.02 13.02
N PRO A 123 -10.84 -7.67 13.06
CA PRO A 123 -11.86 -6.90 12.35
C PRO A 123 -11.94 -7.16 10.84
N LEU A 124 -10.82 -7.50 10.19
CA LEU A 124 -10.76 -7.68 8.74
C LEU A 124 -10.76 -9.15 8.28
N VAL A 125 -11.02 -10.10 9.18
CA VAL A 125 -11.15 -11.51 8.82
C VAL A 125 -12.25 -11.69 7.77
N GLY A 126 -11.92 -12.34 6.64
CA GLY A 126 -12.81 -12.54 5.51
C GLY A 126 -13.06 -11.29 4.63
N ARG A 127 -12.58 -10.13 5.05
CA ARG A 127 -12.73 -8.83 4.34
C ARG A 127 -11.43 -8.31 3.77
N GLY A 128 -10.29 -8.73 4.32
CA GLY A 128 -8.96 -8.23 3.97
C GLY A 128 -8.11 -9.26 3.24
N THR A 129 -7.33 -8.79 2.27
CA THR A 129 -6.22 -9.53 1.65
C THR A 129 -4.93 -8.80 1.95
N GLN A 130 -3.89 -9.54 2.34
CA GLN A 130 -2.62 -8.98 2.76
C GLN A 130 -1.51 -9.32 1.76
N PHE A 131 -0.64 -8.36 1.50
CA PHE A 131 0.54 -8.52 0.68
C PHE A 131 1.77 -7.98 1.39
N LEU A 132 2.86 -8.75 1.37
CA LEU A 132 4.15 -8.32 1.87
C LEU A 132 4.99 -7.79 0.70
N LEU A 133 5.32 -6.51 0.73
CA LEU A 133 6.24 -5.88 -0.22
C LEU A 133 7.65 -5.93 0.35
N THR A 134 8.52 -6.65 -0.33
CA THR A 134 9.95 -6.76 -0.02
C THR A 134 10.77 -5.78 -0.87
N PRO A 135 12.06 -5.58 -0.62
CA PRO A 135 12.97 -4.96 -1.59
C PRO A 135 12.85 -5.60 -2.97
N PHE A 136 13.42 -5.00 -4.00
CA PHE A 136 13.32 -5.54 -5.36
C PHE A 136 13.85 -6.97 -5.45
N SER A 137 13.08 -7.82 -6.11
CA SER A 137 13.54 -9.15 -6.53
C SER A 137 14.47 -9.02 -7.74
N GLN A 138 15.31 -10.04 -7.96
CA GLN A 138 16.15 -10.07 -9.15
C GLN A 138 15.33 -10.05 -10.46
N GLN A 139 14.14 -10.65 -10.45
CA GLN A 139 13.22 -10.63 -11.59
C GLN A 139 12.68 -9.21 -11.88
N GLU A 140 12.47 -8.40 -10.84
CA GLU A 140 12.07 -6.99 -11.01
C GLU A 140 13.24 -6.17 -11.57
N ILE A 141 14.44 -6.35 -11.05
CA ILE A 141 15.64 -5.64 -11.49
C ILE A 141 16.02 -5.99 -12.93
N ALA A 142 15.82 -7.24 -13.35
CA ALA A 142 16.08 -7.69 -14.73
C ALA A 142 15.23 -6.98 -15.80
N GLN A 143 14.25 -6.16 -15.40
CA GLN A 143 13.52 -5.27 -16.33
C GLN A 143 14.40 -4.12 -16.84
N THR A 144 15.41 -3.73 -16.09
CA THR A 144 16.27 -2.57 -16.38
C THR A 144 17.76 -2.92 -16.51
N GLU A 145 18.14 -4.15 -16.20
CA GLU A 145 19.54 -4.61 -16.25
C GLU A 145 19.72 -5.81 -17.15
N THR A 146 20.86 -5.81 -17.84
CA THR A 146 21.35 -7.00 -18.56
C THR A 146 21.94 -8.03 -17.59
N ALA A 147 22.09 -9.28 -18.04
CA ALA A 147 22.72 -10.33 -17.23
C ALA A 147 24.17 -9.98 -16.81
N LEU A 148 24.90 -9.24 -17.65
CA LEU A 148 26.24 -8.77 -17.33
C LEU A 148 26.22 -7.74 -16.20
N GLN A 149 25.35 -6.74 -16.29
CA GLN A 149 25.16 -5.72 -15.25
C GLN A 149 24.73 -6.35 -13.93
N THR A 150 23.79 -7.30 -13.98
CA THR A 150 23.38 -8.06 -12.79
C THR A 150 24.57 -8.73 -12.10
N ARG A 151 25.46 -9.35 -12.87
CA ARG A 151 26.66 -10.02 -12.33
C ARG A 151 27.66 -9.01 -11.75
N GLN A 152 27.86 -7.87 -12.40
CA GLN A 152 28.75 -6.80 -11.92
C GLN A 152 28.24 -6.20 -10.60
N ASN A 153 26.90 -6.03 -10.46
CA ASN A 153 26.28 -5.43 -9.29
C ASN A 153 26.02 -6.42 -8.15
N LEU A 154 26.33 -7.72 -8.32
CA LEU A 154 25.99 -8.76 -7.35
C LEU A 154 26.62 -8.52 -5.98
N GLU A 155 27.90 -8.18 -5.93
CA GLU A 155 28.62 -7.95 -4.68
C GLU A 155 28.03 -6.76 -3.92
N SER A 156 27.79 -5.65 -4.59
CA SER A 156 27.14 -4.47 -4.02
C SER A 156 25.78 -4.80 -3.44
N ARG A 157 24.99 -5.61 -4.14
CA ARG A 157 23.66 -6.02 -3.65
C ARG A 157 23.70 -6.97 -2.46
N LEU A 158 24.71 -7.82 -2.38
CA LEU A 158 24.91 -8.69 -1.21
C LEU A 158 25.26 -7.86 0.03
N ILE A 159 25.93 -6.73 -0.14
CA ILE A 159 26.33 -5.84 0.96
C ILE A 159 25.18 -4.88 1.34
N TYR A 160 24.58 -4.19 0.36
CA TYR A 160 23.63 -3.09 0.59
C TYR A 160 22.15 -3.49 0.40
N GLY A 161 21.88 -4.68 -0.11
CA GLY A 161 20.55 -5.17 -0.43
C GLY A 161 20.00 -4.60 -1.75
N SER A 162 18.74 -4.91 -2.02
CA SER A 162 18.03 -4.50 -3.26
C SER A 162 16.90 -3.50 -2.95
N TYR A 163 17.12 -2.59 -2.03
CA TYR A 163 16.18 -1.51 -1.78
C TYR A 163 16.07 -0.59 -3.00
N PRO A 164 14.88 -0.01 -3.27
CA PRO A 164 14.70 0.91 -4.40
C PRO A 164 15.77 1.99 -4.47
N GLU A 165 16.10 2.61 -3.35
CA GLU A 165 17.12 3.65 -3.25
C GLU A 165 18.50 3.14 -3.72
N VAL A 166 18.91 1.94 -3.31
CA VAL A 166 20.18 1.33 -3.70
C VAL A 166 20.20 0.97 -5.20
N VAL A 167 19.08 0.46 -5.71
CA VAL A 167 19.03 -0.02 -7.12
C VAL A 167 18.87 1.14 -8.11
N THR A 168 18.27 2.26 -7.70
CA THR A 168 18.00 3.40 -8.61
C THR A 168 18.98 4.54 -8.50
N MET A 169 19.91 4.52 -7.54
CA MET A 169 21.03 5.47 -7.51
C MET A 169 22.10 5.07 -8.53
N ASP A 170 22.30 5.91 -9.53
CA ASP A 170 23.47 5.83 -10.41
C ASP A 170 24.70 6.26 -9.59
N ASN A 171 25.56 5.33 -9.18
CA ASN A 171 26.82 5.44 -8.43
C ASN A 171 26.71 5.19 -6.90
N PHE A 172 27.13 4.01 -6.54
CA PHE A 172 27.91 3.75 -5.33
C PHE A 172 29.36 3.45 -5.74
#